data_ca5f97fdedb37347455cca32b907a1e9
#
_entry.id   ca5f97fdedb37347455cca32b907a1e9
#
_cell.length_a   1.000
_cell.length_b   1.000
_cell.length_c   1.000
_cell.angle_alpha   90.00
_cell.angle_beta   90.00
_cell.angle_gamma   90.00
#
_symmetry.space_group_name_H-M   'P 1'
#
loop_
_entity.id
_entity.type
_entity.pdbx_description
1 polymer ?
#
loop_
_entity_poly.entity_id
_entity_poly.type
_entity_poly.pdbx_seq_one_letter_code
_entity_poly.pdbx_strand_id
1 'polypeptide(L)'
;VTAVRSSLRDLFVEEARGVEMAAALSNLPLSHLNDRIARGELIGACPACGGKDRLGVNPGKPAWVCRGSDGGRDAIGLAAHVLGLDVSRSGDFLEACAAVLGRPVPGDTEENDAERRDREARIAERKRQNEEAAAKRDREANDFRAAEQSRARGKWLHAKLDGLHVTYLARRLDCYAHELPVAPLLRTSPAETYWYGKDDRDPRSVPVELFTRPAMVAPFVAPSGHVIGCHLTWIDLDRRPKFRPVILDAKGEPLPSKKMRGTKKGGMIPLIGFYELDGLILPDPHRPRFVAGEGIENTLAIALAEGPRADTIYAAAGDLGNLAGPADAKRRFAHPTLKKADKNGVMRPVWIASSTPKLDQTLDDALQAPAGVTDILLLADGDSEVHATASAMARARTRLGAGGARVDVLWPPRGYDFADLLALSSLGQ
;
A
#
# COMPACT_ATOMS: atom_id res chain seq x y z
N VAL A 1 41.28 -16.30 16.91
CA VAL A 1 40.38 -15.49 16.06
C VAL A 1 41.24 -14.31 15.59
N THR A 2 41.78 -14.41 14.38
CA THR A 2 42.59 -13.36 13.74
C THR A 2 41.65 -12.25 13.29
N ALA A 3 41.70 -11.08 13.94
CA ALA A 3 41.03 -9.88 13.48
C ALA A 3 41.61 -9.51 12.09
N VAL A 4 40.77 -9.57 11.06
CA VAL A 4 41.11 -9.06 9.73
C VAL A 4 41.26 -7.56 9.88
N ARG A 5 42.51 -7.05 9.73
CA ARG A 5 42.78 -5.60 9.68
C ARG A 5 42.16 -5.08 8.38
N SER A 6 41.06 -4.34 8.48
CA SER A 6 40.52 -3.57 7.34
C SER A 6 41.53 -2.57 6.87
N SER A 7 41.76 -2.50 5.56
CA SER A 7 42.69 -1.50 5.00
C SER A 7 42.13 -0.09 5.17
N LEU A 8 42.97 0.95 5.15
CA LEU A 8 42.51 2.36 5.17
C LEU A 8 41.49 2.65 4.06
N ARG A 9 41.64 1.98 2.92
CA ARG A 9 40.72 2.08 1.80
C ARG A 9 39.36 1.42 2.09
N ASP A 10 39.35 0.28 2.77
CA ASP A 10 38.06 -0.38 3.15
C ASP A 10 37.29 0.52 4.11
N LEU A 11 37.93 1.11 5.06
CA LEU A 11 37.33 2.02 6.03
C LEU A 11 36.81 3.31 5.37
N PHE A 12 37.59 3.84 4.41
CA PHE A 12 37.20 5.00 3.60
C PHE A 12 35.93 4.70 2.76
N VAL A 13 35.84 3.53 2.19
CA VAL A 13 34.66 3.07 1.44
C VAL A 13 33.44 2.90 2.36
N GLU A 14 33.61 2.31 3.53
CA GLU A 14 32.52 2.19 4.52
C GLU A 14 32.02 3.57 5.00
N GLU A 15 32.91 4.52 5.19
CA GLU A 15 32.54 5.90 5.53
C GLU A 15 31.73 6.54 4.37
N ALA A 16 32.17 6.38 3.13
CA ALA A 16 31.46 6.91 1.96
C ALA A 16 30.06 6.29 1.78
N ARG A 17 29.91 4.99 2.04
CA ARG A 17 28.60 4.30 2.02
C ARG A 17 27.64 4.82 3.07
N GLY A 18 28.15 5.32 4.20
CA GLY A 18 27.35 5.89 5.28
C GLY A 18 26.93 7.34 5.07
N VAL A 19 27.36 8.01 3.99
CA VAL A 19 27.02 9.42 3.75
C VAL A 19 25.57 9.57 3.30
N GLU A 20 24.82 10.41 3.98
CA GLU A 20 23.47 10.77 3.55
C GLU A 20 23.47 11.60 2.27
N MET A 21 22.41 11.49 1.48
CA MET A 21 22.27 12.20 0.20
C MET A 21 22.42 13.71 0.35
N ALA A 22 21.83 14.30 1.40
CA ALA A 22 21.96 15.72 1.68
C ALA A 22 23.41 16.17 1.92
N ALA A 23 24.20 15.38 2.65
CA ALA A 23 25.60 15.67 2.91
C ALA A 23 26.47 15.51 1.65
N ALA A 24 26.20 14.46 0.84
CA ALA A 24 26.90 14.26 -0.42
C ALA A 24 26.67 15.40 -1.43
N LEU A 25 25.45 15.95 -1.48
CA LEU A 25 25.11 17.08 -2.34
C LEU A 25 25.96 18.31 -2.08
N SER A 26 26.38 18.55 -0.83
CA SER A 26 27.24 19.67 -0.48
C SER A 26 28.69 19.55 -1.04
N ASN A 27 29.12 18.32 -1.33
CA ASN A 27 30.45 18.02 -1.84
C ASN A 27 30.47 17.82 -3.38
N LEU A 28 29.31 17.72 -4.00
CA LEU A 28 29.19 17.50 -5.46
C LEU A 28 28.89 18.81 -6.19
N PRO A 29 29.24 18.93 -7.49
CA PRO A 29 29.01 20.14 -8.29
C PRO A 29 27.55 20.28 -8.69
N LEU A 30 26.62 20.25 -7.73
CA LEU A 30 25.18 20.21 -7.90
C LEU A 30 24.46 21.43 -7.29
N SER A 31 25.17 22.51 -6.97
CA SER A 31 24.60 23.75 -6.39
C SER A 31 23.55 24.44 -7.29
N HIS A 32 23.52 24.11 -8.58
CA HIS A 32 22.57 24.64 -9.55
C HIS A 32 21.20 23.90 -9.54
N LEU A 33 21.06 22.82 -8.79
CA LEU A 33 19.78 22.12 -8.66
C LEU A 33 18.81 22.97 -7.82
N ASN A 34 17.60 23.18 -8.37
CA ASN A 34 16.57 23.96 -7.71
C ASN A 34 15.62 23.05 -6.91
N ASP A 35 15.20 23.53 -5.75
CA ASP A 35 14.16 22.87 -4.98
C ASP A 35 12.80 23.04 -5.68
N ARG A 36 12.26 21.98 -6.20
CA ARG A 36 10.85 21.91 -6.61
C ARG A 36 10.02 21.47 -5.42
N ILE A 37 9.57 22.46 -4.67
CA ILE A 37 8.81 22.37 -3.41
C ILE A 37 7.70 21.30 -3.38
N ALA A 38 7.10 20.96 -4.50
CA ALA A 38 6.00 20.00 -4.58
C ALA A 38 6.38 18.52 -4.32
N ARG A 39 7.69 18.17 -4.26
CA ARG A 39 8.12 16.76 -4.11
C ARG A 39 9.33 16.54 -3.19
N GLY A 40 9.92 17.59 -2.63
CA GLY A 40 11.15 17.47 -1.85
C GLY A 40 12.33 16.93 -2.68
N GLU A 41 12.34 17.18 -4.00
CA GLU A 41 13.39 16.78 -4.93
C GLU A 41 14.07 18.03 -5.48
N LEU A 42 15.39 18.04 -5.48
CA LEU A 42 16.20 19.00 -6.22
C LEU A 42 16.25 18.55 -7.67
N ILE A 43 15.89 19.44 -8.61
CA ILE A 43 15.84 19.11 -10.04
C ILE A 43 16.62 20.16 -10.84
N GLY A 44 17.40 19.68 -11.81
CA GLY A 44 18.16 20.57 -12.70
C GLY A 44 18.86 19.86 -13.84
N ALA A 45 19.76 20.57 -14.51
CA ALA A 45 20.60 20.01 -15.55
C ALA A 45 21.52 18.91 -14.97
N CYS A 46 21.68 17.82 -15.72
CA CYS A 46 22.67 16.80 -15.32
C CYS A 46 24.05 17.19 -15.84
N PRO A 47 25.08 17.28 -14.98
CA PRO A 47 26.45 17.61 -15.42
C PRO A 47 26.99 16.62 -16.46
N ALA A 48 26.67 15.32 -16.32
CA ALA A 48 27.14 14.29 -17.25
C ALA A 48 26.30 14.18 -18.53
N CYS A 49 24.94 14.32 -18.42
CA CYS A 49 24.03 14.05 -19.54
C CYS A 49 23.43 15.31 -20.18
N GLY A 50 23.68 16.50 -19.62
CA GLY A 50 23.09 17.77 -20.05
C GLY A 50 21.58 17.83 -19.82
N GLY A 51 20.90 18.72 -20.56
CA GLY A 51 19.43 18.95 -20.44
C GLY A 51 19.10 19.93 -19.33
N LYS A 52 17.84 20.39 -19.26
CA LYS A 52 17.43 21.45 -18.32
C LYS A 52 16.94 20.92 -16.97
N ASP A 53 16.38 19.70 -16.93
CA ASP A 53 15.69 19.14 -15.76
C ASP A 53 15.80 17.59 -15.71
N ARG A 54 16.96 17.07 -16.14
CA ARG A 54 17.18 15.62 -16.26
C ARG A 54 17.54 14.95 -14.94
N LEU A 55 18.31 15.63 -14.09
CA LEU A 55 18.74 15.08 -12.81
C LEU A 55 17.76 15.49 -11.72
N GLY A 56 17.22 14.50 -11.02
CA GLY A 56 16.41 14.67 -9.82
C GLY A 56 17.07 13.94 -8.65
N VAL A 57 17.26 14.63 -7.52
CA VAL A 57 17.86 14.07 -6.30
C VAL A 57 16.97 14.39 -5.12
N ASN A 58 16.69 13.41 -4.28
CA ASN A 58 15.92 13.61 -3.06
C ASN A 58 16.87 13.70 -1.86
N PRO A 59 17.07 14.89 -1.24
CA PRO A 59 17.98 15.04 -0.12
C PRO A 59 17.58 14.24 1.13
N GLY A 60 16.28 14.04 1.34
CA GLY A 60 15.74 13.33 2.50
C GLY A 60 15.61 11.81 2.32
N LYS A 61 15.99 11.28 1.15
CA LYS A 61 15.91 9.84 0.84
C LYS A 61 17.11 9.43 0.01
N PRO A 62 17.63 8.21 0.15
CA PRO A 62 18.72 7.72 -0.69
C PRO A 62 18.19 7.38 -2.11
N ALA A 63 17.79 8.41 -2.87
CA ALA A 63 17.20 8.23 -4.19
C ALA A 63 17.55 9.39 -5.12
N TRP A 64 18.03 9.03 -6.31
CA TRP A 64 18.27 9.95 -7.41
C TRP A 64 17.89 9.31 -8.74
N VAL A 65 17.64 10.12 -9.75
CA VAL A 65 17.32 9.68 -11.10
C VAL A 65 17.83 10.68 -12.12
N CYS A 66 18.53 10.20 -13.14
CA CYS A 66 18.82 10.96 -14.35
C CYS A 66 17.96 10.43 -15.50
N ARG A 67 17.07 11.28 -16.02
CA ARG A 67 16.17 10.90 -17.14
C ARG A 67 16.91 10.71 -18.47
N GLY A 68 18.20 11.04 -18.51
CA GLY A 68 19.06 10.85 -19.69
C GLY A 68 19.74 9.48 -19.73
N SER A 69 19.90 8.81 -18.59
CA SER A 69 20.62 7.52 -18.52
C SER A 69 20.15 6.60 -17.40
N ASP A 70 20.34 6.98 -16.13
CA ASP A 70 20.37 6.04 -15.01
C ASP A 70 19.72 6.62 -13.74
N GLY A 71 19.66 5.83 -12.67
CA GLY A 71 19.20 6.21 -11.36
C GLY A 71 19.68 5.22 -10.30
N GLY A 72 19.72 5.66 -9.03
CA GLY A 72 20.24 4.86 -7.95
C GLY A 72 19.66 5.22 -6.58
N ARG A 73 20.12 4.48 -5.58
CA ARG A 73 19.69 4.64 -4.18
C ARG A 73 20.83 4.90 -3.22
N ASP A 74 21.95 5.40 -3.70
CA ASP A 74 23.11 5.75 -2.87
C ASP A 74 23.86 6.98 -3.41
N ALA A 75 24.63 7.61 -2.53
CA ALA A 75 25.38 8.81 -2.86
C ALA A 75 26.59 8.54 -3.76
N ILE A 76 27.20 7.35 -3.65
CA ILE A 76 28.36 6.96 -4.46
C ILE A 76 27.96 6.82 -5.91
N GLY A 77 26.81 6.16 -6.18
CA GLY A 77 26.26 6.06 -7.52
C GLY A 77 25.88 7.41 -8.12
N LEU A 78 25.36 8.34 -7.31
CA LEU A 78 25.12 9.73 -7.74
C LEU A 78 26.44 10.42 -8.13
N ALA A 79 27.46 10.33 -7.27
CA ALA A 79 28.76 10.95 -7.53
C ALA A 79 29.40 10.38 -8.80
N ALA A 80 29.38 9.07 -8.97
CA ALA A 80 29.90 8.41 -10.16
C ALA A 80 29.18 8.87 -11.43
N HIS A 81 27.84 8.93 -11.41
CA HIS A 81 27.06 9.42 -12.54
C HIS A 81 27.39 10.88 -12.89
N VAL A 82 27.45 11.76 -11.88
CA VAL A 82 27.69 13.20 -12.07
C VAL A 82 29.09 13.49 -12.60
N LEU A 83 30.09 12.70 -12.17
CA LEU A 83 31.48 12.83 -12.55
C LEU A 83 31.85 11.98 -13.78
N GLY A 84 30.93 11.16 -14.29
CA GLY A 84 31.19 10.27 -15.43
C GLY A 84 32.15 9.13 -15.13
N LEU A 85 32.17 8.63 -13.88
CA LEU A 85 33.02 7.55 -13.41
C LEU A 85 32.35 6.18 -13.57
N ASP A 86 33.17 5.15 -13.82
CA ASP A 86 32.75 3.76 -13.94
C ASP A 86 33.02 3.01 -12.63
N VAL A 87 31.99 2.81 -11.79
CA VAL A 87 32.11 2.14 -10.49
C VAL A 87 32.55 0.67 -10.57
N SER A 88 32.60 0.07 -11.76
CA SER A 88 33.16 -1.27 -11.95
C SER A 88 34.69 -1.26 -11.88
N ARG A 89 35.30 -0.09 -12.03
CA ARG A 89 36.74 0.12 -11.94
C ARG A 89 37.10 0.59 -10.54
N SER A 90 38.02 -0.10 -9.89
CA SER A 90 38.43 0.20 -8.50
C SER A 90 38.91 1.64 -8.29
N GLY A 91 39.63 2.24 -9.23
CA GLY A 91 40.08 3.63 -9.16
C GLY A 91 38.91 4.63 -9.17
N ASP A 92 38.03 4.49 -10.16
CA ASP A 92 36.85 5.35 -10.34
C ASP A 92 35.89 5.23 -9.17
N PHE A 93 35.72 4.01 -8.62
CA PHE A 93 34.90 3.77 -7.44
C PHE A 93 35.45 4.53 -6.21
N LEU A 94 36.76 4.49 -5.98
CA LEU A 94 37.41 5.23 -4.90
C LEU A 94 37.34 6.75 -5.11
N GLU A 95 37.42 7.21 -6.35
CA GLU A 95 37.23 8.63 -6.70
C GLU A 95 35.80 9.10 -6.43
N ALA A 96 34.79 8.27 -6.76
CA ALA A 96 33.40 8.53 -6.41
C ALA A 96 33.20 8.60 -4.89
N CYS A 97 33.86 7.72 -4.11
CA CYS A 97 33.86 7.78 -2.66
C CYS A 97 34.52 9.09 -2.14
N ALA A 98 35.62 9.51 -2.75
CA ALA A 98 36.31 10.74 -2.40
C ALA A 98 35.44 11.99 -2.64
N ALA A 99 34.71 12.00 -3.76
CA ALA A 99 33.78 13.08 -4.09
C ALA A 99 32.62 13.15 -3.09
N VAL A 100 32.06 12.00 -2.68
CA VAL A 100 30.99 11.95 -1.66
C VAL A 100 31.47 12.45 -0.31
N LEU A 101 32.72 12.12 0.09
CA LEU A 101 33.30 12.52 1.35
C LEU A 101 33.88 13.94 1.33
N GLY A 102 34.09 14.54 0.15
CA GLY A 102 34.75 15.86 0.00
C GLY A 102 36.21 15.86 0.38
N ARG A 103 36.90 14.69 0.33
CA ARG A 103 38.32 14.56 0.67
C ARG A 103 39.00 13.49 -0.18
N PRO A 104 40.35 13.61 -0.41
CA PRO A 104 41.06 12.67 -1.27
C PRO A 104 41.09 11.25 -0.70
N VAL A 105 41.28 10.27 -1.62
CA VAL A 105 41.49 8.87 -1.25
C VAL A 105 42.76 8.79 -0.38
N PRO A 106 42.72 8.10 0.79
CA PRO A 106 43.87 7.92 1.63
C PRO A 106 44.98 7.17 0.86
N GLY A 107 46.20 7.69 0.93
CA GLY A 107 47.37 6.97 0.43
C GLY A 107 47.64 5.70 1.22
N ASP A 108 48.61 4.88 0.78
CA ASP A 108 49.03 3.66 1.49
C ASP A 108 49.85 3.96 2.78
N THR A 109 49.89 5.18 3.25
CA THR A 109 50.50 5.59 4.52
C THR A 109 49.65 5.10 5.68
N GLU A 110 50.30 4.46 6.65
CA GLU A 110 49.64 3.99 7.87
C GLU A 110 48.96 5.15 8.61
N GLU A 111 47.65 5.05 8.81
CA GLU A 111 46.91 5.98 9.64
C GLU A 111 47.41 5.87 11.07
N ASN A 112 47.67 6.97 11.74
CA ASN A 112 48.04 6.91 13.15
C ASN A 112 46.85 6.54 14.04
N ASP A 113 47.15 6.00 15.23
CA ASP A 113 46.12 5.50 16.14
C ASP A 113 45.11 6.58 16.58
N ALA A 114 45.46 7.83 16.62
CA ALA A 114 44.58 8.93 16.99
C ALA A 114 43.60 9.25 15.86
N GLU A 115 44.05 9.31 14.61
CA GLU A 115 43.21 9.54 13.43
C GLU A 115 42.19 8.39 13.24
N ARG A 116 42.64 7.16 13.50
CA ARG A 116 41.76 5.99 13.45
C ARG A 116 40.63 6.07 14.49
N ARG A 117 40.99 6.40 15.75
CA ARG A 117 40.00 6.55 16.84
C ARG A 117 39.00 7.66 16.55
N ASP A 118 39.44 8.79 16.07
CA ASP A 118 38.58 9.93 15.70
C ASP A 118 37.63 9.58 14.57
N ARG A 119 38.08 8.80 13.58
CA ARG A 119 37.25 8.36 12.48
C ARG A 119 36.21 7.33 12.96
N GLU A 120 36.66 6.32 13.73
CA GLU A 120 35.74 5.31 14.30
C GLU A 120 34.68 5.97 15.18
N ALA A 121 35.05 6.97 15.97
CA ALA A 121 34.12 7.74 16.79
C ALA A 121 33.10 8.51 15.94
N ARG A 122 33.52 9.14 14.83
CA ARG A 122 32.62 9.85 13.90
C ARG A 122 31.65 8.89 13.19
N ILE A 123 32.14 7.72 12.78
CA ILE A 123 31.28 6.67 12.15
C ILE A 123 30.26 6.17 13.16
N ALA A 124 30.68 5.86 14.37
CA ALA A 124 29.80 5.38 15.45
C ALA A 124 28.74 6.43 15.81
N GLU A 125 29.14 7.70 15.93
CA GLU A 125 28.22 8.81 16.23
C GLU A 125 27.20 9.00 15.10
N ARG A 126 27.63 8.98 13.83
CA ARG A 126 26.72 9.09 12.68
C ARG A 126 25.74 7.93 12.63
N LYS A 127 26.20 6.69 12.86
CA LYS A 127 25.35 5.50 12.94
C LYS A 127 24.29 5.66 14.02
N ARG A 128 24.68 6.12 15.22
CA ARG A 128 23.77 6.40 16.32
C ARG A 128 22.70 7.43 15.93
N GLN A 129 23.11 8.57 15.35
CA GLN A 129 22.20 9.63 14.91
C GLN A 129 21.22 9.12 13.86
N ASN A 130 21.66 8.30 12.89
CA ASN A 130 20.80 7.71 11.89
C ASN A 130 19.79 6.72 12.50
N GLU A 131 20.22 5.90 13.45
CA GLU A 131 19.36 4.98 14.19
C GLU A 131 18.31 5.74 15.03
N GLU A 132 18.71 6.81 15.73
CA GLU A 132 17.82 7.68 16.50
C GLU A 132 16.79 8.38 15.59
N ALA A 133 17.24 8.91 14.45
CA ALA A 133 16.36 9.56 13.46
C ALA A 133 15.39 8.55 12.81
N ALA A 134 15.83 7.34 12.54
CA ALA A 134 14.97 6.26 12.04
C ALA A 134 13.93 5.87 13.10
N ALA A 135 14.34 5.63 14.34
CA ALA A 135 13.46 5.30 15.44
C ALA A 135 12.44 6.41 15.77
N LYS A 136 12.83 7.68 15.60
CA LYS A 136 11.93 8.83 15.75
C LYS A 136 10.86 8.81 14.65
N ARG A 137 11.27 8.65 13.37
CA ARG A 137 10.33 8.56 12.22
C ARG A 137 9.35 7.41 12.37
N ASP A 138 9.83 6.25 12.83
CA ASP A 138 8.98 5.06 13.05
C ASP A 138 7.97 5.30 14.17
N ARG A 139 8.36 5.97 15.26
CA ARG A 139 7.44 6.37 16.33
C ARG A 139 6.38 7.33 15.81
N GLU A 140 6.77 8.42 15.15
CA GLU A 140 5.83 9.39 14.57
C GLU A 140 4.85 8.74 13.58
N ALA A 141 5.32 7.82 12.74
CA ALA A 141 4.48 7.05 11.81
C ALA A 141 3.50 6.12 12.54
N ASN A 142 3.94 5.49 13.63
CA ASN A 142 3.10 4.61 14.45
C ASN A 142 2.04 5.42 15.22
N ASP A 143 2.43 6.55 15.81
CA ASP A 143 1.51 7.45 16.52
C ASP A 143 0.44 8.01 15.56
N PHE A 144 0.84 8.44 14.36
CA PHE A 144 -0.10 8.86 13.32
C PHE A 144 -1.06 7.74 12.94
N ARG A 145 -0.54 6.52 12.74
CA ARG A 145 -1.36 5.34 12.41
C ARG A 145 -2.36 5.02 13.53
N ALA A 146 -1.92 5.03 14.78
CA ALA A 146 -2.77 4.79 15.95
C ALA A 146 -3.88 5.85 16.06
N ALA A 147 -3.56 7.12 15.84
CA ALA A 147 -4.54 8.20 15.83
C ALA A 147 -5.58 8.03 14.72
N GLU A 148 -5.17 7.67 13.50
CA GLU A 148 -6.10 7.40 12.39
C GLU A 148 -6.99 6.17 12.65
N GLN A 149 -6.45 5.12 13.25
CA GLN A 149 -7.23 3.94 13.67
C GLN A 149 -8.26 4.30 14.74
N SER A 150 -7.88 5.10 15.73
CA SER A 150 -8.79 5.58 16.77
C SER A 150 -9.93 6.43 16.19
N ARG A 151 -9.62 7.33 15.25
CA ARG A 151 -10.64 8.13 14.54
C ARG A 151 -11.60 7.26 13.73
N ALA A 152 -11.08 6.26 13.01
CA ALA A 152 -11.90 5.34 12.24
C ALA A 152 -12.80 4.47 13.12
N ARG A 153 -12.26 3.97 14.25
CA ARG A 153 -13.04 3.25 15.27
C ARG A 153 -14.14 4.14 15.86
N GLY A 154 -13.79 5.38 16.22
CA GLY A 154 -14.78 6.36 16.73
C GLY A 154 -15.89 6.61 15.72
N LYS A 155 -15.55 6.77 14.43
CA LYS A 155 -16.55 6.95 13.37
C LYS A 155 -17.51 5.74 13.29
N TRP A 156 -17.00 4.52 13.33
CA TRP A 156 -17.83 3.32 13.34
C TRP A 156 -18.70 3.21 14.60
N LEU A 157 -18.16 3.51 15.78
CA LEU A 157 -18.90 3.46 17.05
C LEU A 157 -20.05 4.47 17.11
N HIS A 158 -19.88 5.67 16.54
CA HIS A 158 -20.90 6.72 16.50
C HIS A 158 -21.93 6.52 15.38
N ALA A 159 -21.67 5.63 14.41
CA ALA A 159 -22.62 5.30 13.38
C ALA A 159 -23.81 4.51 13.96
N LYS A 160 -24.99 4.66 13.35
CA LYS A 160 -26.27 4.16 13.87
C LYS A 160 -26.65 2.83 13.25
N LEU A 161 -27.48 2.06 13.97
CA LEU A 161 -28.16 0.86 13.49
C LEU A 161 -29.59 1.22 13.02
N ASP A 162 -29.72 2.24 12.16
CA ASP A 162 -31.01 2.76 11.68
C ASP A 162 -31.60 1.98 10.48
N GLY A 163 -30.88 0.95 10.01
CA GLY A 163 -31.35 0.08 8.92
C GLY A 163 -31.16 0.61 7.50
N LEU A 164 -30.69 1.87 7.30
CA LEU A 164 -30.49 2.41 5.95
C LEU A 164 -29.43 1.63 5.16
N HIS A 165 -28.37 1.18 5.81
CA HIS A 165 -27.37 0.31 5.21
C HIS A 165 -27.98 -1.06 4.77
N VAL A 166 -28.92 -1.59 5.54
CA VAL A 166 -29.65 -2.82 5.19
C VAL A 166 -30.54 -2.57 3.97
N THR A 167 -31.27 -1.44 3.94
CA THR A 167 -32.08 -1.04 2.79
C THR A 167 -31.21 -0.87 1.53
N TYR A 168 -30.04 -0.27 1.65
CA TYR A 168 -29.08 -0.15 0.55
C TYR A 168 -28.65 -1.52 0.02
N LEU A 169 -28.21 -2.42 0.92
CA LEU A 169 -27.77 -3.75 0.54
C LEU A 169 -28.89 -4.59 -0.06
N ALA A 170 -30.09 -4.54 0.51
CA ALA A 170 -31.26 -5.23 -0.01
C ALA A 170 -31.59 -4.80 -1.44
N ARG A 171 -31.60 -3.47 -1.70
CA ARG A 171 -31.82 -2.97 -3.06
C ARG A 171 -30.70 -3.32 -4.03
N ARG A 172 -29.43 -3.31 -3.56
CA ARG A 172 -28.25 -3.64 -4.40
C ARG A 172 -28.22 -5.12 -4.78
N LEU A 173 -28.69 -5.99 -3.89
CA LEU A 173 -28.70 -7.45 -4.06
C LEU A 173 -30.05 -7.99 -4.53
N ASP A 174 -31.02 -7.10 -4.75
CA ASP A 174 -32.38 -7.41 -5.16
C ASP A 174 -33.04 -8.51 -4.30
N CYS A 175 -32.97 -8.33 -2.99
CA CYS A 175 -33.54 -9.23 -1.99
C CYS A 175 -34.34 -8.44 -0.94
N TYR A 176 -35.07 -9.14 -0.08
CA TYR A 176 -35.74 -8.50 1.04
C TYR A 176 -34.78 -8.24 2.19
N ALA A 177 -34.99 -7.14 2.92
CA ALA A 177 -34.15 -6.76 4.04
C ALA A 177 -34.00 -7.83 5.13
N HIS A 178 -35.04 -8.64 5.35
CA HIS A 178 -35.05 -9.72 6.34
C HIS A 178 -34.26 -10.97 5.90
N GLU A 179 -33.95 -11.09 4.62
CA GLU A 179 -33.14 -12.18 4.06
C GLU A 179 -31.63 -11.93 4.21
N LEU A 180 -31.25 -10.67 4.47
CA LEU A 180 -29.85 -10.30 4.62
C LEU A 180 -29.32 -10.78 5.99
N PRO A 181 -28.43 -11.76 6.04
CA PRO A 181 -27.88 -12.28 7.28
C PRO A 181 -26.72 -11.38 7.80
N VAL A 182 -26.91 -10.07 7.76
CA VAL A 182 -25.83 -9.11 8.10
C VAL A 182 -25.69 -9.01 9.60
N ALA A 183 -24.47 -9.21 10.07
CA ALA A 183 -24.16 -8.93 11.46
C ALA A 183 -24.39 -7.43 11.79
N PRO A 184 -24.76 -7.06 13.03
CA PRO A 184 -25.00 -5.68 13.46
C PRO A 184 -23.68 -4.85 13.49
N LEU A 185 -22.69 -5.30 12.75
CA LEU A 185 -21.38 -4.64 12.61
C LEU A 185 -21.37 -3.59 11.50
N LEU A 186 -22.26 -3.73 10.50
CA LEU A 186 -22.48 -2.69 9.51
C LEU A 186 -23.44 -1.65 10.08
N ARG A 187 -23.11 -0.38 9.94
CA ARG A 187 -23.84 0.75 10.53
C ARG A 187 -24.04 1.86 9.50
N THR A 188 -24.82 2.85 9.82
CA THR A 188 -25.05 4.04 8.99
C THR A 188 -24.54 5.29 9.70
N SER A 189 -23.71 6.10 9.02
CA SER A 189 -23.55 7.52 9.32
C SER A 189 -24.63 8.28 8.57
N PRO A 190 -25.58 8.97 9.25
CA PRO A 190 -26.67 9.66 8.57
C PRO A 190 -26.20 10.89 7.78
N ALA A 191 -25.05 11.45 8.15
CA ALA A 191 -24.46 12.64 7.54
C ALA A 191 -22.94 12.49 7.48
N GLU A 192 -22.45 11.84 6.42
CA GLU A 192 -21.03 11.67 6.19
C GLU A 192 -20.53 12.62 5.12
N THR A 193 -19.56 13.47 5.49
CA THR A 193 -18.97 14.43 4.57
C THR A 193 -17.94 13.78 3.66
N TYR A 194 -18.07 14.06 2.34
CA TYR A 194 -17.12 13.64 1.35
C TYR A 194 -16.04 14.71 1.16
N TRP A 195 -14.84 14.42 1.65
CA TRP A 195 -13.67 15.29 1.54
C TRP A 195 -12.83 14.91 0.33
N TYR A 196 -12.37 15.90 -0.45
CA TYR A 196 -11.56 15.71 -1.65
C TYR A 196 -10.46 16.76 -1.76
N GLY A 197 -9.39 16.43 -2.50
CA GLY A 197 -8.39 17.40 -2.95
C GLY A 197 -7.24 17.67 -1.98
N LYS A 198 -7.15 17.02 -0.82
CA LYS A 198 -5.95 17.13 0.01
C LYS A 198 -4.75 16.52 -0.73
N ASP A 199 -3.72 17.30 -0.97
CA ASP A 199 -2.40 16.80 -1.36
C ASP A 199 -1.53 16.61 -0.11
N ASP A 200 -1.28 15.36 0.27
CA ASP A 200 -0.47 15.03 1.45
C ASP A 200 1.00 15.48 1.33
N ARG A 201 1.41 15.92 0.15
CA ARG A 201 2.75 16.46 -0.12
C ARG A 201 2.85 17.96 0.04
N ASP A 202 1.72 18.66 0.07
CA ASP A 202 1.64 20.08 0.38
C ASP A 202 0.99 20.26 1.77
N PRO A 203 1.75 20.63 2.81
CA PRO A 203 1.23 20.83 4.16
C PRO A 203 0.19 21.96 4.24
N ARG A 204 0.08 22.82 3.24
CA ARG A 204 -0.91 23.89 3.13
C ARG A 204 -2.18 23.47 2.41
N SER A 205 -2.18 22.27 1.82
CA SER A 205 -3.35 21.73 1.14
C SER A 205 -4.46 21.41 2.13
N VAL A 206 -5.61 22.00 1.96
CA VAL A 206 -6.81 21.78 2.77
C VAL A 206 -7.81 20.96 1.95
N PRO A 207 -8.37 19.87 2.51
CA PRO A 207 -9.40 19.13 1.80
C PRO A 207 -10.66 19.99 1.63
N VAL A 208 -11.31 19.83 0.48
CA VAL A 208 -12.57 20.50 0.16
C VAL A 208 -13.73 19.57 0.43
N GLU A 209 -14.78 20.08 1.07
CA GLU A 209 -16.05 19.37 1.18
C GLU A 209 -16.78 19.43 -0.16
N LEU A 210 -17.16 18.26 -0.72
CA LEU A 210 -17.96 18.20 -1.94
C LEU A 210 -19.46 18.09 -1.61
N PHE A 211 -19.82 17.28 -0.63
CA PHE A 211 -21.19 17.11 -0.13
C PHE A 211 -21.20 16.33 1.18
N THR A 212 -22.35 16.35 1.84
CA THR A 212 -22.65 15.52 3.02
C THR A 212 -23.91 14.70 2.75
N ARG A 213 -23.82 13.37 2.88
CA ARG A 213 -24.92 12.41 2.64
C ARG A 213 -24.81 11.19 3.56
N PRO A 214 -25.86 10.38 3.68
CA PRO A 214 -25.77 9.12 4.39
C PRO A 214 -24.71 8.18 3.78
N ALA A 215 -24.01 7.44 4.65
CA ALA A 215 -23.05 6.42 4.22
C ALA A 215 -23.13 5.18 5.10
N MET A 216 -23.03 4.01 4.49
CA MET A 216 -22.75 2.77 5.22
C MET A 216 -21.32 2.82 5.75
N VAL A 217 -21.16 2.47 7.02
CA VAL A 217 -19.88 2.38 7.73
C VAL A 217 -19.62 0.93 8.11
N ALA A 218 -18.64 0.31 7.51
CA ALA A 218 -18.23 -1.06 7.78
C ALA A 218 -16.85 -1.06 8.46
N PRO A 219 -16.64 -1.77 9.59
CA PRO A 219 -15.36 -1.78 10.27
C PRO A 219 -14.35 -2.65 9.53
N PHE A 220 -13.08 -2.25 9.50
CA PHE A 220 -11.96 -3.15 9.25
C PHE A 220 -11.44 -3.68 10.58
N VAL A 221 -11.43 -4.99 10.72
CA VAL A 221 -11.04 -5.70 11.93
C VAL A 221 -9.73 -6.44 11.70
N ALA A 222 -8.75 -6.18 12.54
CA ALA A 222 -7.48 -6.91 12.55
C ALA A 222 -7.64 -8.35 13.06
N PRO A 223 -6.69 -9.26 12.83
CA PRO A 223 -6.69 -10.61 13.41
C PRO A 223 -6.81 -10.63 14.95
N SER A 224 -6.40 -9.55 15.60
CA SER A 224 -6.55 -9.36 17.06
C SER A 224 -7.97 -9.02 17.53
N GLY A 225 -8.93 -8.84 16.60
CA GLY A 225 -10.30 -8.42 16.90
C GLY A 225 -10.51 -6.91 17.04
N HIS A 226 -9.44 -6.12 17.01
CA HIS A 226 -9.55 -4.65 17.10
C HIS A 226 -10.00 -4.02 15.79
N VAL A 227 -10.86 -3.01 15.89
CA VAL A 227 -11.22 -2.18 14.74
C VAL A 227 -10.05 -1.23 14.44
N ILE A 228 -9.45 -1.41 13.27
CA ILE A 228 -8.27 -0.65 12.80
C ILE A 228 -8.59 0.34 11.69
N GLY A 229 -9.78 0.27 11.12
CA GLY A 229 -10.24 1.15 10.06
C GLY A 229 -11.73 1.05 9.85
N CYS A 230 -12.25 1.83 8.93
CA CYS A 230 -13.61 1.69 8.44
C CYS A 230 -13.69 1.97 6.93
N HIS A 231 -14.57 1.24 6.28
CA HIS A 231 -14.97 1.44 4.90
C HIS A 231 -16.25 2.26 4.86
N LEU A 232 -16.27 3.30 4.06
CA LEU A 232 -17.40 4.20 3.85
C LEU A 232 -17.97 3.95 2.45
N THR A 233 -19.28 3.72 2.35
CA THR A 233 -20.02 3.66 1.08
C THR A 233 -21.14 4.68 1.14
N TRP A 234 -21.05 5.76 0.36
CA TRP A 234 -22.14 6.75 0.28
C TRP A 234 -23.34 6.15 -0.41
N ILE A 235 -24.52 6.42 0.14
CA ILE A 235 -25.81 5.83 -0.27
C ILE A 235 -26.62 6.88 -1.03
N ASP A 236 -27.20 6.46 -2.15
CA ASP A 236 -28.20 7.21 -2.91
C ASP A 236 -29.24 6.22 -3.46
N LEU A 237 -30.32 6.03 -2.69
CA LEU A 237 -31.33 5.01 -3.01
C LEU A 237 -32.10 5.27 -4.30
N ASP A 238 -32.00 6.46 -4.88
CA ASP A 238 -32.68 6.84 -6.13
C ASP A 238 -31.82 6.55 -7.37
N ARG A 239 -30.53 6.23 -7.18
CA ARG A 239 -29.57 5.99 -8.25
C ARG A 239 -29.37 4.49 -8.54
N ARG A 240 -30.18 3.95 -9.43
CA ARG A 240 -29.99 2.58 -9.97
C ARG A 240 -28.79 2.50 -10.91
N PRO A 241 -28.16 1.33 -11.12
CA PRO A 241 -28.39 0.06 -10.40
C PRO A 241 -27.58 -0.06 -9.10
N LYS A 242 -26.56 0.79 -8.89
CA LYS A 242 -25.60 0.62 -7.77
C LYS A 242 -26.04 1.31 -6.48
N PHE A 243 -27.10 2.13 -6.49
CA PHE A 243 -27.65 2.87 -5.34
C PHE A 243 -26.60 3.70 -4.58
N ARG A 244 -25.67 4.29 -5.34
CA ARG A 244 -24.58 5.14 -4.88
C ARG A 244 -24.54 6.43 -5.70
N PRO A 245 -24.13 7.59 -5.09
CA PRO A 245 -24.02 8.83 -5.83
C PRO A 245 -22.93 8.76 -6.90
N VAL A 246 -23.17 9.43 -8.03
CA VAL A 246 -22.12 9.77 -8.98
C VAL A 246 -21.45 11.03 -8.46
N ILE A 247 -20.15 10.93 -8.23
CA ILE A 247 -19.34 12.02 -7.66
C ILE A 247 -18.34 12.44 -8.72
N LEU A 248 -18.26 13.73 -8.98
CA LEU A 248 -17.33 14.30 -9.95
C LEU A 248 -16.43 15.31 -9.24
N ASP A 249 -15.19 15.39 -9.66
CA ASP A 249 -14.28 16.45 -9.23
C ASP A 249 -14.57 17.78 -9.98
N ALA A 250 -13.80 18.83 -9.69
CA ALA A 250 -13.93 20.13 -10.34
C ALA A 250 -13.66 20.13 -11.85
N LYS A 251 -13.07 19.05 -12.37
CA LYS A 251 -12.80 18.86 -13.79
C LYS A 251 -13.83 17.96 -14.49
N GLY A 252 -14.83 17.47 -13.74
CA GLY A 252 -15.83 16.52 -14.22
C GLY A 252 -15.35 15.06 -14.24
N GLU A 253 -14.18 14.74 -13.65
CA GLU A 253 -13.67 13.38 -13.58
C GLU A 253 -14.37 12.61 -12.46
N PRO A 254 -14.70 11.32 -12.69
CA PRO A 254 -15.42 10.52 -11.70
C PRO A 254 -14.56 10.19 -10.47
N LEU A 255 -15.13 10.39 -9.30
CA LEU A 255 -14.55 10.04 -8.01
C LEU A 255 -15.24 8.81 -7.41
N PRO A 256 -14.52 7.99 -6.61
CA PRO A 256 -15.09 6.80 -6.01
C PRO A 256 -16.17 7.13 -4.98
N SER A 257 -17.32 6.46 -5.05
CA SER A 257 -18.39 6.54 -4.05
C SER A 257 -18.10 5.71 -2.78
N LYS A 258 -16.93 5.12 -2.71
CA LYS A 258 -16.41 4.37 -1.56
C LYS A 258 -15.08 4.96 -1.12
N LYS A 259 -14.87 5.08 0.19
CA LYS A 259 -13.60 5.51 0.78
C LYS A 259 -13.26 4.69 2.01
N MET A 260 -12.01 4.74 2.39
CA MET A 260 -11.50 4.09 3.59
C MET A 260 -10.88 5.11 4.54
N ARG A 261 -11.00 4.87 5.84
CA ARG A 261 -10.32 5.61 6.91
C ARG A 261 -9.58 4.63 7.82
N GLY A 262 -8.47 5.06 8.37
CA GLY A 262 -7.62 4.22 9.19
C GLY A 262 -6.79 3.23 8.35
N THR A 263 -6.66 1.99 8.82
CA THR A 263 -5.88 0.93 8.19
C THR A 263 -6.80 -0.18 7.68
N LYS A 264 -6.53 -0.73 6.51
CA LYS A 264 -7.21 -1.91 5.95
C LYS A 264 -6.29 -3.14 5.86
N LYS A 265 -5.00 -2.90 5.67
CA LYS A 265 -4.01 -3.97 5.52
C LYS A 265 -4.03 -4.91 6.72
N GLY A 266 -4.02 -6.21 6.44
CA GLY A 266 -4.12 -7.26 7.45
C GLY A 266 -5.51 -7.42 8.06
N GLY A 267 -6.40 -6.46 7.87
CA GLY A 267 -7.78 -6.50 8.37
C GLY A 267 -8.77 -7.05 7.36
N MET A 268 -9.99 -7.34 7.86
CA MET A 268 -11.14 -7.72 7.05
C MET A 268 -12.40 -6.98 7.51
N ILE A 269 -13.37 -6.86 6.64
CA ILE A 269 -14.71 -6.38 6.97
C ILE A 269 -15.55 -7.60 7.34
N PRO A 270 -15.92 -7.77 8.61
CA PRO A 270 -16.72 -8.90 9.06
C PRO A 270 -18.17 -8.76 8.58
N LEU A 271 -18.73 -9.83 8.01
CA LEU A 271 -20.09 -9.84 7.49
C LEU A 271 -20.98 -10.84 8.23
N ILE A 272 -20.62 -12.12 8.25
CA ILE A 272 -21.40 -13.21 8.86
C ILE A 272 -20.43 -14.14 9.59
N GLY A 273 -20.84 -14.69 10.74
CA GLY A 273 -20.00 -15.61 11.53
C GLY A 273 -18.99 -14.89 12.41
N PHE A 274 -19.34 -13.71 12.87
CA PHE A 274 -18.57 -12.92 13.85
C PHE A 274 -19.45 -12.57 15.04
N TYR A 275 -18.82 -12.37 16.18
CA TYR A 275 -19.46 -11.89 17.41
C TYR A 275 -18.60 -10.82 18.08
N GLU A 276 -19.21 -10.01 18.93
CA GLU A 276 -18.53 -8.99 19.73
C GLU A 276 -18.37 -9.51 21.16
N LEU A 277 -17.15 -9.45 21.67
CA LEU A 277 -16.79 -9.82 23.04
C LEU A 277 -15.79 -8.80 23.59
N ASP A 278 -16.13 -8.13 24.69
CA ASP A 278 -15.26 -7.16 25.37
C ASP A 278 -14.74 -6.03 24.43
N GLY A 279 -15.56 -5.61 23.46
CA GLY A 279 -15.21 -4.59 22.47
C GLY A 279 -14.27 -5.08 21.37
N LEU A 280 -14.04 -6.40 21.27
CA LEU A 280 -13.36 -7.08 20.17
C LEU A 280 -14.37 -7.75 19.27
N ILE A 281 -14.13 -7.73 17.98
CA ILE A 281 -14.92 -8.44 16.96
C ILE A 281 -14.14 -9.67 16.55
N LEU A 282 -14.64 -10.82 16.89
CA LEU A 282 -13.97 -12.12 16.73
C LEU A 282 -14.74 -13.02 15.77
N PRO A 283 -14.04 -13.81 14.94
CA PRO A 283 -14.69 -14.85 14.15
C PRO A 283 -15.16 -16.00 15.05
N ASP A 284 -16.28 -16.61 14.70
CA ASP A 284 -16.78 -17.81 15.38
C ASP A 284 -15.83 -18.99 15.13
N PRO A 285 -15.17 -19.52 16.19
CA PRO A 285 -14.17 -20.58 16.05
C PRO A 285 -14.75 -21.94 15.64
N HIS A 286 -16.07 -22.11 15.66
CA HIS A 286 -16.74 -23.34 15.28
C HIS A 286 -17.07 -23.40 13.78
N ARG A 287 -16.66 -22.41 12.98
CA ARG A 287 -16.91 -22.34 11.55
C ARG A 287 -15.64 -22.65 10.74
N PRO A 288 -15.51 -23.87 10.22
CA PRO A 288 -14.30 -24.32 9.52
C PRO A 288 -14.17 -23.76 8.08
N ARG A 289 -15.23 -23.19 7.51
CA ARG A 289 -15.22 -22.63 6.17
C ARG A 289 -15.16 -21.10 6.19
N PHE A 290 -14.37 -20.54 5.28
CA PHE A 290 -14.20 -19.09 5.13
C PHE A 290 -14.43 -18.67 3.68
N VAL A 291 -15.34 -17.73 3.47
CA VAL A 291 -15.61 -17.11 2.17
C VAL A 291 -15.11 -15.67 2.19
N ALA A 292 -14.21 -15.32 1.28
CA ALA A 292 -13.62 -13.99 1.21
C ALA A 292 -13.67 -13.41 -0.19
N GLY A 293 -14.29 -12.24 -0.34
CA GLY A 293 -14.32 -11.44 -1.56
C GLY A 293 -13.61 -10.09 -1.41
N GLU A 294 -13.45 -9.37 -2.52
CA GLU A 294 -12.97 -8.00 -2.50
C GLU A 294 -13.99 -7.07 -1.82
N GLY A 295 -15.24 -7.13 -2.24
CA GLY A 295 -16.30 -6.23 -1.84
C GLY A 295 -17.36 -6.86 -0.93
N ILE A 296 -18.03 -6.01 -0.14
CA ILE A 296 -19.11 -6.38 0.75
C ILE A 296 -20.27 -7.02 -0.04
N GLU A 297 -20.68 -6.35 -1.11
CA GLU A 297 -21.84 -6.72 -1.90
C GLU A 297 -21.64 -8.08 -2.59
N ASN A 298 -20.45 -8.31 -3.17
CA ASN A 298 -20.11 -9.58 -3.81
C ASN A 298 -20.08 -10.76 -2.82
N THR A 299 -19.55 -10.52 -1.63
CA THR A 299 -19.47 -11.55 -0.59
C THR A 299 -20.87 -11.90 -0.06
N LEU A 300 -21.71 -10.89 0.16
CA LEU A 300 -23.10 -11.11 0.59
C LEU A 300 -23.97 -11.77 -0.49
N ALA A 301 -23.71 -11.49 -1.77
CA ALA A 301 -24.41 -12.16 -2.87
C ALA A 301 -24.20 -13.68 -2.83
N ILE A 302 -22.99 -14.13 -2.56
CA ILE A 302 -22.69 -15.56 -2.39
C ILE A 302 -23.36 -16.13 -1.13
N ALA A 303 -23.31 -15.41 -0.01
CA ALA A 303 -23.99 -15.84 1.20
C ALA A 303 -25.51 -16.02 1.01
N LEU A 304 -26.15 -15.13 0.25
CA LEU A 304 -27.57 -15.24 -0.10
C LEU A 304 -27.83 -16.41 -1.06
N ALA A 305 -27.01 -16.58 -2.10
CA ALA A 305 -27.17 -17.65 -3.07
C ALA A 305 -26.96 -19.05 -2.47
N GLU A 306 -26.06 -19.21 -1.51
CA GLU A 306 -25.83 -20.48 -0.80
C GLU A 306 -26.91 -20.76 0.27
N GLY A 307 -27.66 -19.74 0.67
CA GLY A 307 -28.44 -19.75 1.91
C GLY A 307 -27.51 -19.59 3.14
N PRO A 308 -28.03 -19.12 4.28
CA PRO A 308 -27.22 -18.91 5.48
C PRO A 308 -26.61 -20.22 5.97
N ARG A 309 -25.29 -20.35 5.83
CA ARG A 309 -24.54 -21.54 6.30
C ARG A 309 -24.04 -21.35 7.71
N ALA A 310 -24.38 -22.27 8.61
CA ALA A 310 -23.94 -22.25 10.00
C ALA A 310 -22.43 -22.54 10.18
N ASP A 311 -21.80 -23.20 9.20
CA ASP A 311 -20.40 -23.62 9.21
C ASP A 311 -19.44 -22.60 8.56
N THR A 312 -19.94 -21.45 8.10
CA THR A 312 -19.19 -20.54 7.24
C THR A 312 -19.04 -19.13 7.84
N ILE A 313 -17.83 -18.59 7.73
CA ILE A 313 -17.50 -17.18 8.00
C ILE A 313 -17.44 -16.45 6.65
N TYR A 314 -18.11 -15.30 6.55
CA TYR A 314 -18.06 -14.46 5.35
C TYR A 314 -17.42 -13.09 5.71
N ALA A 315 -16.43 -12.67 4.94
CA ALA A 315 -15.78 -11.37 5.13
C ALA A 315 -15.37 -10.74 3.79
N ALA A 316 -15.22 -9.42 3.77
CA ALA A 316 -14.68 -8.71 2.62
C ALA A 316 -13.29 -8.14 2.93
N ALA A 317 -12.40 -8.17 1.95
CA ALA A 317 -11.04 -7.66 2.08
C ALA A 317 -10.92 -6.15 1.87
N GLY A 318 -11.93 -5.52 1.24
CA GLY A 318 -11.96 -4.09 0.93
C GLY A 318 -11.20 -3.69 -0.34
N ASP A 319 -10.25 -4.48 -0.78
CA ASP A 319 -9.65 -4.47 -2.12
C ASP A 319 -8.87 -5.75 -2.43
N LEU A 320 -8.59 -5.91 -3.72
CA LEU A 320 -7.87 -7.06 -4.25
C LEU A 320 -6.43 -7.19 -3.70
N GLY A 321 -5.77 -6.06 -3.41
CA GLY A 321 -4.42 -6.04 -2.86
C GLY A 321 -4.36 -6.60 -1.44
N ASN A 322 -5.33 -6.26 -0.59
CA ASN A 322 -5.43 -6.79 0.76
C ASN A 322 -5.87 -8.26 0.77
N LEU A 323 -6.72 -8.69 -0.18
CA LEU A 323 -7.09 -10.10 -0.36
C LEU A 323 -5.88 -10.94 -0.79
N ALA A 324 -5.14 -10.47 -1.78
CA ALA A 324 -4.05 -11.22 -2.39
C ALA A 324 -2.72 -11.14 -1.62
N GLY A 325 -2.50 -10.04 -0.91
CA GLY A 325 -1.22 -9.74 -0.28
C GLY A 325 -0.14 -9.25 -1.24
N PRO A 326 1.02 -8.82 -0.72
CA PRO A 326 2.15 -8.36 -1.52
C PRO A 326 2.73 -9.46 -2.39
N ALA A 327 3.10 -9.07 -3.61
CA ALA A 327 3.70 -9.94 -4.61
C ALA A 327 5.24 -9.89 -4.54
N ASP A 328 5.90 -10.94 -5.00
CA ASP A 328 7.33 -10.89 -5.33
C ASP A 328 7.54 -9.89 -6.48
N ALA A 329 8.17 -8.76 -6.16
CA ALA A 329 8.39 -7.66 -7.10
C ALA A 329 9.30 -8.05 -8.29
N LYS A 330 10.18 -9.03 -8.10
CA LYS A 330 11.12 -9.50 -9.14
C LYS A 330 10.40 -10.32 -10.22
N ARG A 331 9.23 -10.87 -9.91
CA ARG A 331 8.46 -11.74 -10.81
C ARG A 331 7.27 -11.03 -11.47
N ARG A 332 7.18 -9.70 -11.37
CA ARG A 332 6.19 -8.93 -12.13
C ARG A 332 6.32 -9.18 -13.62
N PHE A 333 5.22 -9.13 -14.36
CA PHE A 333 5.21 -9.35 -15.81
C PHE A 333 4.45 -8.24 -16.54
N ALA A 334 4.77 -8.07 -17.82
CA ALA A 334 4.09 -7.09 -18.66
C ALA A 334 2.69 -7.58 -19.03
N HIS A 335 1.70 -6.68 -18.99
CA HIS A 335 0.36 -6.97 -19.49
C HIS A 335 0.44 -7.37 -20.98
N PRO A 336 -0.25 -8.45 -21.42
CA PRO A 336 -0.12 -8.94 -22.81
C PRO A 336 -0.47 -7.91 -23.88
N THR A 337 -1.47 -7.08 -23.65
CA THR A 337 -2.00 -6.13 -24.63
C THR A 337 -2.05 -4.69 -24.15
N LEU A 338 -2.28 -4.46 -22.85
CA LEU A 338 -2.49 -3.12 -22.30
C LEU A 338 -1.19 -2.33 -22.20
N LYS A 339 -1.17 -1.17 -22.84
CA LYS A 339 -0.07 -0.19 -22.77
C LYS A 339 -0.61 1.14 -22.29
N LYS A 340 0.21 1.90 -21.59
CA LYS A 340 -0.08 3.26 -21.13
C LYS A 340 1.02 4.20 -21.58
N ALA A 341 0.65 5.38 -22.04
CA ALA A 341 1.59 6.43 -22.38
C ALA A 341 2.34 6.89 -21.10
N ASP A 342 3.66 6.95 -21.16
CA ASP A 342 4.47 7.60 -20.15
C ASP A 342 4.37 9.13 -20.26
N LYS A 343 5.09 9.87 -19.42
CA LYS A 343 5.07 11.34 -19.40
C LYS A 343 5.51 11.99 -20.72
N ASN A 344 6.20 11.24 -21.55
CA ASN A 344 6.72 11.68 -22.86
C ASN A 344 5.85 11.18 -24.02
N GLY A 345 4.69 10.57 -23.75
CA GLY A 345 3.79 10.01 -24.75
C GLY A 345 4.22 8.64 -25.31
N VAL A 346 5.29 8.03 -24.79
CA VAL A 346 5.77 6.71 -25.24
C VAL A 346 4.91 5.62 -24.62
N MET A 347 4.32 4.77 -25.47
CA MET A 347 3.50 3.65 -25.04
C MET A 347 4.34 2.55 -24.38
N ARG A 348 4.16 2.36 -23.07
CA ARG A 348 4.85 1.31 -22.28
C ARG A 348 3.86 0.27 -21.80
N PRO A 349 4.27 -1.02 -21.69
CA PRO A 349 3.40 -2.04 -21.15
C PRO A 349 3.02 -1.73 -19.70
N VAL A 350 1.78 -1.98 -19.34
CA VAL A 350 1.34 -1.97 -17.94
C VAL A 350 1.93 -3.20 -17.23
N TRP A 351 2.53 -3.00 -16.06
CA TRP A 351 3.11 -4.08 -15.28
C TRP A 351 2.09 -4.67 -14.32
N ILE A 352 1.97 -5.98 -14.31
CA ILE A 352 1.10 -6.75 -13.41
C ILE A 352 1.96 -7.34 -12.29
N ALA A 353 1.46 -7.23 -11.06
CA ALA A 353 2.05 -7.89 -9.90
C ALA A 353 1.98 -9.42 -10.06
N SER A 354 3.04 -10.13 -9.68
CA SER A 354 3.14 -11.57 -9.90
C SER A 354 2.12 -12.38 -9.08
N SER A 355 1.87 -13.60 -9.53
CA SER A 355 1.11 -14.61 -8.78
C SER A 355 1.88 -15.22 -7.61
N THR A 356 3.17 -14.95 -7.50
CA THR A 356 4.01 -15.43 -6.40
C THR A 356 3.92 -14.47 -5.22
N PRO A 357 3.57 -14.95 -4.00
CA PRO A 357 3.60 -14.12 -2.80
C PRO A 357 5.03 -13.67 -2.46
N LYS A 358 5.17 -12.49 -1.87
CA LYS A 358 6.41 -12.06 -1.21
C LYS A 358 6.69 -12.99 -0.03
N LEU A 359 7.92 -13.45 0.15
CA LEU A 359 8.26 -14.46 1.16
C LEU A 359 8.24 -13.94 2.61
N ASP A 360 8.68 -12.71 2.81
CA ASP A 360 8.81 -12.04 4.10
C ASP A 360 7.55 -11.19 4.46
N GLN A 361 6.37 -11.80 4.40
CA GLN A 361 5.12 -11.14 4.79
C GLN A 361 4.88 -11.22 6.29
N THR A 362 4.31 -10.14 6.82
CA THR A 362 3.77 -10.07 8.18
C THR A 362 2.24 -10.25 8.17
N LEU A 363 1.65 -10.48 9.34
CA LEU A 363 0.20 -10.59 9.47
C LEU A 363 -0.54 -9.31 9.06
N ASP A 364 0.13 -8.16 9.17
CA ASP A 364 -0.43 -6.85 8.81
C ASP A 364 -0.34 -6.52 7.31
N ASP A 365 0.29 -7.37 6.51
CA ASP A 365 0.47 -7.10 5.08
C ASP A 365 -0.76 -7.42 4.23
N ALA A 366 -1.61 -8.35 4.68
CA ALA A 366 -2.80 -8.79 3.96
C ALA A 366 -3.79 -9.51 4.89
N LEU A 367 -5.04 -9.62 4.43
CA LEU A 367 -6.10 -10.39 5.09
C LEU A 367 -5.60 -11.80 5.47
N GLN A 368 -5.85 -12.21 6.71
CA GLN A 368 -5.55 -13.55 7.21
C GLN A 368 -6.84 -14.37 7.32
N ALA A 369 -6.76 -15.66 7.04
CA ALA A 369 -7.86 -16.56 7.36
C ALA A 369 -7.99 -16.69 8.89
N PRO A 370 -9.22 -16.76 9.43
CA PRO A 370 -9.43 -17.05 10.84
C PRO A 370 -8.79 -18.38 11.27
N ALA A 371 -8.37 -18.46 12.53
CA ALA A 371 -7.81 -19.69 13.07
C ALA A 371 -8.86 -20.83 13.04
N GLY A 372 -8.40 -22.04 12.73
CA GLY A 372 -9.28 -23.22 12.63
C GLY A 372 -10.01 -23.39 11.29
N VAL A 373 -9.86 -22.44 10.37
CA VAL A 373 -10.41 -22.58 9.01
C VAL A 373 -9.62 -23.62 8.22
N THR A 374 -10.33 -24.56 7.61
CA THR A 374 -9.76 -25.65 6.79
C THR A 374 -10.21 -25.58 5.33
N ASP A 375 -11.26 -24.82 5.03
CA ASP A 375 -11.82 -24.65 3.67
C ASP A 375 -12.02 -23.17 3.37
N ILE A 376 -11.41 -22.69 2.29
CA ILE A 376 -11.44 -21.27 1.89
C ILE A 376 -11.96 -21.15 0.48
N LEU A 377 -12.98 -20.31 0.29
CA LEU A 377 -13.49 -19.92 -1.02
C LEU A 377 -13.18 -18.43 -1.26
N LEU A 378 -12.36 -18.18 -2.25
CA LEU A 378 -12.04 -16.82 -2.70
C LEU A 378 -12.96 -16.41 -3.84
N LEU A 379 -13.50 -15.21 -3.77
CA LEU A 379 -14.41 -14.67 -4.78
C LEU A 379 -13.63 -13.70 -5.68
N ALA A 380 -13.51 -14.07 -6.94
CA ALA A 380 -12.90 -13.23 -7.95
C ALA A 380 -13.91 -12.18 -8.47
N ASP A 381 -13.39 -11.12 -9.09
CA ASP A 381 -14.17 -10.05 -9.69
C ASP A 381 -14.11 -10.17 -11.21
N GLY A 382 -15.25 -10.33 -11.86
CA GLY A 382 -15.33 -10.60 -13.30
C GLY A 382 -15.42 -9.35 -14.17
N ASP A 383 -15.68 -8.17 -13.59
CA ASP A 383 -15.71 -6.88 -14.26
C ASP A 383 -14.35 -6.13 -14.16
N SER A 384 -13.43 -6.65 -13.37
CA SER A 384 -12.06 -6.13 -13.22
C SER A 384 -11.11 -6.63 -14.31
N GLU A 385 -9.90 -6.03 -14.40
CA GLU A 385 -8.87 -6.45 -15.36
C GLU A 385 -8.44 -7.91 -15.11
N VAL A 386 -8.67 -8.77 -16.11
CA VAL A 386 -8.61 -10.23 -15.98
C VAL A 386 -7.24 -10.75 -15.57
N HIS A 387 -6.13 -10.21 -16.13
CA HIS A 387 -4.78 -10.70 -15.84
C HIS A 387 -4.32 -10.30 -14.44
N ALA A 388 -4.64 -9.08 -14.01
CA ALA A 388 -4.33 -8.62 -12.66
C ALA A 388 -5.13 -9.40 -11.61
N THR A 389 -6.43 -9.61 -11.86
CA THR A 389 -7.30 -10.38 -10.98
C THR A 389 -6.86 -11.84 -10.89
N ALA A 390 -6.57 -12.49 -12.04
CA ALA A 390 -6.08 -13.87 -12.05
C ALA A 390 -4.76 -14.04 -11.29
N SER A 391 -3.82 -13.12 -11.50
CA SER A 391 -2.54 -13.13 -10.78
C SER A 391 -2.73 -12.93 -9.27
N ALA A 392 -3.63 -12.02 -8.87
CA ALA A 392 -3.96 -11.78 -7.48
C ALA A 392 -4.65 -12.97 -6.82
N MET A 393 -5.62 -13.60 -7.47
CA MET A 393 -6.31 -14.80 -6.95
C MET A 393 -5.36 -15.97 -6.80
N ALA A 394 -4.46 -16.22 -7.78
CA ALA A 394 -3.44 -17.24 -7.68
C ALA A 394 -2.48 -16.99 -6.50
N ARG A 395 -2.11 -15.73 -6.27
CA ARG A 395 -1.28 -15.32 -5.12
C ARG A 395 -2.00 -15.52 -3.79
N ALA A 396 -3.27 -15.11 -3.69
CA ALA A 396 -4.11 -15.32 -2.51
C ALA A 396 -4.22 -16.81 -2.19
N ARG A 397 -4.51 -17.64 -3.21
CA ARG A 397 -4.61 -19.10 -3.07
C ARG A 397 -3.32 -19.71 -2.51
N THR A 398 -2.17 -19.36 -3.07
CA THR A 398 -0.87 -19.84 -2.59
C THR A 398 -0.61 -19.41 -1.15
N ARG A 399 -0.86 -18.15 -0.83
CA ARG A 399 -0.60 -17.57 0.49
C ARG A 399 -1.50 -18.17 1.58
N LEU A 400 -2.80 -18.22 1.34
CA LEU A 400 -3.77 -18.71 2.32
C LEU A 400 -3.76 -20.23 2.46
N GLY A 401 -3.35 -20.96 1.41
CA GLY A 401 -3.17 -22.40 1.45
C GLY A 401 -1.86 -22.87 2.08
N ALA A 402 -0.92 -21.98 2.35
CA ALA A 402 0.37 -22.34 2.94
C ALA A 402 0.27 -23.00 4.33
N GLY A 403 -0.80 -22.73 5.09
CA GLY A 403 -1.11 -23.35 6.37
C GLY A 403 -1.84 -24.70 6.28
N GLY A 404 -2.03 -25.27 5.08
CA GLY A 404 -2.70 -26.56 4.87
C GLY A 404 -4.21 -26.46 4.61
N ALA A 405 -4.81 -25.26 4.61
CA ALA A 405 -6.21 -25.08 4.25
C ALA A 405 -6.41 -25.36 2.74
N ARG A 406 -7.53 -25.98 2.38
CA ARG A 406 -7.98 -26.07 1.00
C ARG A 406 -8.45 -24.70 0.53
N VAL A 407 -7.98 -24.25 -0.63
CA VAL A 407 -8.34 -22.93 -1.17
C VAL A 407 -8.84 -23.08 -2.61
N ASP A 408 -10.10 -22.74 -2.82
CA ASP A 408 -10.74 -22.68 -4.13
C ASP A 408 -11.00 -21.21 -4.51
N VAL A 409 -11.15 -20.96 -5.82
CA VAL A 409 -11.47 -19.63 -6.36
C VAL A 409 -12.74 -19.75 -7.21
N LEU A 410 -13.75 -18.98 -6.87
CA LEU A 410 -14.98 -18.88 -7.64
C LEU A 410 -14.92 -17.65 -8.55
N TRP A 411 -15.19 -17.85 -9.83
CA TRP A 411 -15.21 -16.81 -10.86
C TRP A 411 -16.65 -16.56 -11.34
N PRO A 412 -17.11 -15.31 -11.37
CA PRO A 412 -18.33 -14.98 -12.09
C PRO A 412 -18.07 -14.97 -13.60
N PRO A 413 -19.11 -15.01 -14.45
CA PRO A 413 -18.95 -14.76 -15.87
C PRO A 413 -18.28 -13.41 -16.13
N ARG A 414 -17.50 -13.33 -17.23
CA ARG A 414 -16.77 -12.13 -17.59
C ARG A 414 -17.70 -10.92 -17.75
N GLY A 415 -17.34 -9.81 -17.15
CA GLY A 415 -18.08 -8.55 -17.21
C GLY A 415 -19.14 -8.39 -16.11
N TYR A 416 -19.30 -9.36 -15.23
CA TYR A 416 -20.23 -9.31 -14.12
C TYR A 416 -19.51 -9.48 -12.79
N ASP A 417 -20.06 -8.89 -11.75
CA ASP A 417 -19.77 -9.25 -10.36
C ASP A 417 -20.88 -10.17 -9.81
N PHE A 418 -20.66 -10.80 -8.65
CA PHE A 418 -21.65 -11.72 -8.06
C PHE A 418 -22.93 -11.00 -7.64
N ALA A 419 -22.84 -9.74 -7.23
CA ALA A 419 -24.00 -8.94 -6.87
C ALA A 419 -24.84 -8.58 -8.10
N ASP A 420 -24.22 -8.35 -9.26
CA ASP A 420 -24.93 -8.13 -10.52
C ASP A 420 -25.64 -9.41 -10.99
N LEU A 421 -24.99 -10.59 -10.83
CA LEU A 421 -25.59 -11.88 -11.19
C LEU A 421 -26.83 -12.21 -10.31
N LEU A 422 -26.73 -11.94 -9.01
CA LEU A 422 -27.86 -12.18 -8.11
C LEU A 422 -29.06 -11.30 -8.50
N ALA A 423 -28.82 -10.01 -8.78
CA ALA A 423 -29.85 -9.07 -9.22
C ALA A 423 -30.48 -9.45 -10.58
N LEU A 424 -29.72 -10.08 -11.49
CA LEU A 424 -30.25 -10.58 -12.76
C LEU A 424 -31.10 -11.84 -12.59
N SER A 425 -30.78 -12.72 -11.66
CA SER A 425 -31.52 -13.97 -11.41
C SER A 425 -32.92 -13.73 -10.87
N SER A 426 -33.13 -12.65 -10.12
CA SER A 426 -34.44 -12.25 -9.59
C SER A 426 -35.37 -11.65 -10.65
N LEU A 427 -34.82 -11.11 -11.77
CA LEU A 427 -35.63 -10.60 -12.90
C LEU A 427 -36.16 -11.69 -13.82
N GLY A 428 -35.69 -12.94 -13.67
CA GLY A 428 -36.09 -14.09 -14.49
C GLY A 428 -37.09 -15.04 -13.83
N GLN A 429 -37.52 -14.72 -12.61
CA GLN A 429 -38.57 -15.40 -11.89
C GLN A 429 -39.87 -14.56 -11.89
#